data_4f03593eba38efe8a72f4536d5d1682f
#
_entry.id   4f03593eba38efe8a72f4536d5d1682f
#
_cell.length_a   1.000
_cell.length_b   1.000
_cell.length_c   1.000
_cell.angle_alpha   90.00
_cell.angle_beta   90.00
_cell.angle_gamma   90.00
#
_symmetry.space_group_name_H-M   'P 1'
#
loop_
_entity.id
_entity.type
_entity.pdbx_description
1 polymer ?
#
loop_
_entity_poly.entity_id
_entity_poly.type
_entity_poly.pdbx_seq_one_letter_code
_entity_poly.pdbx_strand_id
1 'polypeptide(L)'
;MRSIIIIAISLALMGTAALASEVKLRSSIVVEDKYITLSDLFGLPGEKGATPIAYAPAPGQRSTLDARWLYRVARAHKIRWRPLSLKTKLIVERASQQVFQDDLKTVLLAGLREKGAGDDIELSMNGRALAIHLPTNVEPTIGLDNLRYNRRSGRFVATVAAPADDPAAKRHRITGRVHPMISIPVVGKRLRRGDIVKKNHITWTSIRESSVRRDTILHEEDLVGMAAIRMVREHSPIRLSYVQRPVLVRKNGLVTIHLASKSMTLTAQGQAMQDGSKGEIVQVKNIQSKKVIEAVVTHAGKVSVSAPSHFNVN
;
A
#
# COMPACT_ATOMS: atom_id res chain seq x y z
N MET A 1 105.25 6.85 -11.25
CA MET A 1 104.08 7.00 -12.06
C MET A 1 102.86 6.71 -11.18
N ARG A 2 102.26 7.68 -10.57
CA ARG A 2 101.12 7.54 -9.67
C ARG A 2 100.10 8.62 -10.02
N SER A 3 99.01 8.24 -10.71
CA SER A 3 97.91 9.13 -11.02
C SER A 3 96.94 9.16 -9.86
N ILE A 4 96.71 10.36 -9.32
CA ILE A 4 95.70 10.61 -8.26
C ILE A 4 94.50 11.17 -8.97
N ILE A 5 93.36 10.38 -8.85
CA ILE A 5 92.04 10.76 -9.31
C ILE A 5 91.36 11.48 -8.15
N ILE A 6 91.04 12.76 -8.32
CA ILE A 6 90.25 13.54 -7.39
C ILE A 6 88.77 13.39 -7.81
N ILE A 7 87.98 12.71 -6.97
CA ILE A 7 86.51 12.62 -7.13
C ILE A 7 85.87 13.80 -6.38
N ALA A 8 85.29 14.69 -7.12
CA ALA A 8 84.48 15.80 -6.59
C ALA A 8 83.04 15.29 -6.30
N ILE A 9 82.72 15.21 -5.03
CA ILE A 9 81.35 14.89 -4.58
C ILE A 9 80.51 16.17 -4.61
N SER A 10 79.66 16.34 -5.63
CA SER A 10 78.65 17.40 -5.69
C SER A 10 77.44 16.99 -4.83
N LEU A 11 77.34 17.57 -3.65
CA LEU A 11 76.13 17.40 -2.74
C LEU A 11 74.99 18.26 -3.31
N ALA A 12 74.08 17.60 -4.06
CA ALA A 12 72.88 18.23 -4.53
C ALA A 12 71.86 18.34 -3.34
N LEU A 13 71.76 19.58 -2.81
CA LEU A 13 70.64 19.94 -1.94
C LEU A 13 69.31 19.85 -2.74
N MET A 14 68.63 18.72 -2.72
CA MET A 14 67.23 18.66 -3.14
C MET A 14 66.40 19.35 -2.07
N GLY A 15 66.14 20.63 -2.27
CA GLY A 15 65.08 21.31 -1.52
C GLY A 15 63.72 20.72 -1.85
N THR A 16 63.16 19.99 -0.90
CA THR A 16 61.74 19.59 -0.96
C THR A 16 60.90 20.85 -0.92
N ALA A 17 60.51 21.35 -2.11
CA ALA A 17 59.47 22.35 -2.21
C ALA A 17 58.19 21.70 -1.65
N ALA A 18 57.86 22.01 -0.40
CA ALA A 18 56.53 21.72 0.16
C ALA A 18 55.53 22.48 -0.70
N LEU A 19 54.88 21.79 -1.60
CA LEU A 19 53.71 22.29 -2.32
C LEU A 19 52.70 22.73 -1.27
N ALA A 20 52.66 24.05 -1.01
CA ALA A 20 51.59 24.64 -0.20
C ALA A 20 50.28 24.39 -0.97
N SER A 21 49.60 23.31 -0.61
CA SER A 21 48.30 22.98 -1.16
C SER A 21 47.38 24.18 -0.92
N GLU A 22 47.02 24.86 -1.99
CA GLU A 22 46.08 25.98 -1.93
C GLU A 22 44.73 25.45 -1.46
N VAL A 23 44.34 25.81 -0.23
CA VAL A 23 43.11 25.34 0.40
C VAL A 23 41.92 25.91 -0.35
N LYS A 24 41.30 25.09 -1.19
CA LYS A 24 40.15 25.48 -2.00
C LYS A 24 38.86 25.08 -1.26
N LEU A 25 38.13 26.08 -0.77
CA LEU A 25 36.85 25.86 -0.14
C LEU A 25 35.82 25.37 -1.19
N ARG A 26 35.11 24.27 -0.89
CA ARG A 26 33.98 23.79 -1.69
C ARG A 26 32.73 24.63 -1.39
N SER A 27 31.82 24.74 -2.33
CA SER A 27 30.54 25.45 -2.11
C SER A 27 29.55 24.65 -1.24
N SER A 28 29.65 23.32 -1.27
CA SER A 28 28.88 22.41 -0.42
C SER A 28 29.72 21.21 -0.01
N ILE A 29 29.44 20.70 1.18
CA ILE A 29 30.05 19.50 1.74
C ILE A 29 28.95 18.63 2.36
N VAL A 30 29.18 17.32 2.35
CA VAL A 30 28.35 16.34 3.07
C VAL A 30 29.21 15.76 4.18
N VAL A 31 28.72 15.80 5.40
CA VAL A 31 29.38 15.25 6.60
C VAL A 31 28.57 14.09 7.14
N GLU A 32 29.21 13.01 7.53
CA GLU A 32 28.56 11.81 8.08
C GLU A 32 28.46 11.88 9.61
N ASP A 33 29.47 12.44 10.24
CA ASP A 33 29.61 12.49 11.68
C ASP A 33 28.78 13.58 12.37
N LYS A 34 28.74 13.50 13.72
CA LYS A 34 28.10 14.48 14.58
C LYS A 34 28.81 15.83 14.57
N TYR A 35 30.08 15.86 14.21
CA TYR A 35 30.92 17.05 14.22
C TYR A 35 31.45 17.37 12.82
N ILE A 36 31.53 18.64 12.52
CA ILE A 36 32.25 19.18 11.35
C ILE A 36 33.71 19.31 11.74
N THR A 37 34.60 18.75 10.93
CA THR A 37 36.05 18.79 11.18
C THR A 37 36.77 19.80 10.26
N LEU A 38 38.01 20.11 10.58
CA LEU A 38 38.83 20.94 9.69
C LEU A 38 39.09 20.28 8.34
N SER A 39 39.14 18.94 8.31
CA SER A 39 39.27 18.18 7.07
C SER A 39 38.06 18.40 6.15
N ASP A 40 36.86 18.41 6.70
CA ASP A 40 35.62 18.61 5.93
C ASP A 40 35.59 20.00 5.26
N LEU A 41 36.06 21.04 5.97
CA LEU A 41 36.02 22.41 5.47
C LEU A 41 37.19 22.73 4.52
N PHE A 42 38.39 22.33 4.93
CA PHE A 42 39.64 22.83 4.29
C PHE A 42 40.46 21.71 3.62
N GLY A 43 40.00 20.44 3.69
CA GLY A 43 40.73 19.31 3.08
C GLY A 43 42.06 19.00 3.75
N LEU A 44 42.23 19.33 5.02
CA LEU A 44 43.49 19.14 5.73
C LEU A 44 43.70 17.66 6.11
N PRO A 45 44.82 17.05 5.78
CA PRO A 45 45.14 15.69 6.16
C PRO A 45 45.64 15.58 7.61
N GLY A 46 45.57 14.34 8.16
CA GLY A 46 46.14 13.94 9.45
C GLY A 46 45.37 14.44 10.68
N GLU A 47 45.97 14.31 11.85
CA GLU A 47 45.33 14.63 13.13
C GLU A 47 44.79 16.05 13.24
N LYS A 48 45.48 17.01 12.63
CA LYS A 48 44.99 18.38 12.58
C LYS A 48 43.71 18.53 11.80
N GLY A 49 43.55 17.76 10.71
CA GLY A 49 42.32 17.70 9.93
C GLY A 49 41.14 17.13 10.72
N ALA A 50 41.38 16.15 11.57
CA ALA A 50 40.34 15.49 12.39
C ALA A 50 39.81 16.34 13.57
N THR A 51 40.39 17.55 13.79
CA THR A 51 39.95 18.44 14.86
C THR A 51 38.50 18.88 14.68
N PRO A 52 37.59 18.58 15.63
CA PRO A 52 36.18 19.01 15.57
C PRO A 52 36.08 20.52 15.83
N ILE A 53 35.27 21.20 15.02
CA ILE A 53 35.14 22.66 15.08
C ILE A 53 33.70 23.14 15.33
N ALA A 54 32.71 22.34 14.94
CA ALA A 54 31.32 22.68 15.16
C ALA A 54 30.46 21.39 15.15
N TYR A 55 29.24 21.48 15.68
CA TYR A 55 28.24 20.44 15.51
C TYR A 55 27.71 20.44 14.06
N ALA A 56 27.63 19.28 13.46
CA ALA A 56 26.92 19.10 12.21
C ALA A 56 25.41 19.33 12.41
N PRO A 57 24.67 19.72 11.38
CA PRO A 57 23.22 19.82 11.45
C PRO A 57 22.59 18.47 11.79
N ALA A 58 21.29 18.43 12.07
CA ALA A 58 20.57 17.17 12.23
C ALA A 58 20.63 16.33 10.94
N PRO A 59 20.60 14.99 11.01
CA PRO A 59 20.63 14.13 9.83
C PRO A 59 19.62 14.56 8.77
N GLY A 60 20.05 14.67 7.51
CA GLY A 60 19.23 15.13 6.38
C GLY A 60 18.93 16.62 6.36
N GLN A 61 19.49 17.40 7.30
CA GLN A 61 19.34 18.85 7.35
C GLN A 61 20.57 19.56 6.78
N ARG A 62 20.36 20.79 6.33
CA ARG A 62 21.40 21.67 5.81
C ARG A 62 21.61 22.85 6.74
N SER A 63 22.87 23.25 6.89
CA SER A 63 23.28 24.48 7.56
C SER A 63 24.18 25.29 6.63
N THR A 64 24.15 26.61 6.76
CA THR A 64 24.98 27.50 5.96
C THR A 64 25.97 28.20 6.86
N LEU A 65 27.26 28.04 6.55
CA LEU A 65 28.37 28.72 7.21
C LEU A 65 28.77 29.95 6.38
N ASP A 66 28.85 31.11 7.02
CA ASP A 66 29.20 32.36 6.33
C ASP A 66 30.71 32.58 6.25
N ALA A 67 31.12 33.51 5.39
CA ALA A 67 32.53 33.88 5.17
C ALA A 67 33.21 34.32 6.46
N ARG A 68 32.53 35.05 7.35
CA ARG A 68 33.09 35.56 8.60
C ARG A 68 33.39 34.44 9.58
N TRP A 69 32.49 33.49 9.70
CA TRP A 69 32.68 32.33 10.56
C TRP A 69 33.83 31.45 10.05
N LEU A 70 33.86 31.16 8.74
CA LEU A 70 34.91 30.37 8.10
C LEU A 70 36.29 31.03 8.27
N TYR A 71 36.38 32.35 8.14
CA TYR A 71 37.63 33.10 8.34
C TYR A 71 38.09 33.04 9.79
N ARG A 72 37.19 33.16 10.76
CA ARG A 72 37.54 33.03 12.19
C ARG A 72 38.13 31.65 12.51
N VAL A 73 37.50 30.58 12.00
CA VAL A 73 37.98 29.20 12.15
C VAL A 73 39.37 29.04 11.50
N ALA A 74 39.55 29.49 10.25
CA ALA A 74 40.80 29.39 9.56
C ALA A 74 41.95 30.11 10.36
N ARG A 75 41.67 31.30 10.87
CA ARG A 75 42.63 32.07 11.68
C ARG A 75 42.95 31.39 13.02
N ALA A 76 41.97 30.88 13.72
CA ALA A 76 42.17 30.20 15.02
C ALA A 76 43.08 28.96 14.87
N HIS A 77 42.95 28.24 13.78
CA HIS A 77 43.74 27.04 13.50
C HIS A 77 44.97 27.28 12.62
N LYS A 78 45.36 28.53 12.42
CA LYS A 78 46.54 28.96 11.63
C LYS A 78 46.54 28.44 10.19
N ILE A 79 45.34 28.39 9.56
CA ILE A 79 45.15 27.99 8.17
C ILE A 79 45.25 29.24 7.28
N ARG A 80 46.10 29.20 6.23
CA ARG A 80 46.25 30.27 5.26
C ARG A 80 45.14 30.32 4.24
N TRP A 81 43.91 30.67 4.73
CA TRP A 81 42.75 30.83 3.88
C TRP A 81 42.06 32.18 4.14
N ARG A 82 41.60 32.83 3.07
CA ARG A 82 40.82 34.06 3.12
C ARG A 82 39.63 33.95 2.16
N PRO A 83 38.44 34.43 2.52
CA PRO A 83 37.31 34.47 1.61
C PRO A 83 37.56 35.47 0.47
N LEU A 84 37.22 35.06 -0.76
CA LEU A 84 37.27 35.93 -1.94
C LEU A 84 36.21 37.06 -1.88
N SER A 85 35.12 36.82 -1.16
CA SER A 85 34.00 37.75 -0.98
C SER A 85 33.30 37.52 0.35
N LEU A 86 32.71 38.56 0.92
CA LEU A 86 31.81 38.44 2.08
C LEU A 86 30.55 37.67 1.76
N LYS A 87 30.23 37.47 0.49
CA LYS A 87 29.11 36.63 0.03
C LYS A 87 29.45 35.14 -0.01
N THR A 88 30.72 34.76 0.21
CA THR A 88 31.14 33.35 0.26
C THR A 88 30.34 32.61 1.33
N LYS A 89 29.68 31.52 0.94
CA LYS A 89 28.89 30.64 1.82
C LYS A 89 29.29 29.19 1.55
N LEU A 90 29.30 28.40 2.59
CA LEU A 90 29.45 26.94 2.52
C LEU A 90 28.20 26.30 3.04
N ILE A 91 27.59 25.43 2.24
CA ILE A 91 26.46 24.65 2.66
C ILE A 91 26.99 23.32 3.20
N VAL A 92 26.66 23.03 4.45
CA VAL A 92 26.95 21.75 5.11
C VAL A 92 25.65 20.95 5.19
N GLU A 93 25.64 19.80 4.59
CA GLU A 93 24.55 18.83 4.69
C GLU A 93 25.04 17.64 5.51
N ARG A 94 24.23 17.18 6.47
CA ARG A 94 24.54 15.93 7.16
C ARG A 94 23.93 14.76 6.44
N ALA A 95 24.76 13.78 6.08
CA ALA A 95 24.33 12.52 5.49
C ALA A 95 23.26 11.87 6.36
N SER A 96 22.28 11.27 5.74
CA SER A 96 21.23 10.56 6.43
C SER A 96 20.70 9.40 5.61
N GLN A 97 20.26 8.37 6.32
CA GLN A 97 19.39 7.35 5.80
C GLN A 97 17.95 7.63 6.27
N GLN A 98 16.99 7.27 5.44
CA GLN A 98 15.59 7.50 5.74
C GLN A 98 14.94 6.20 6.19
N VAL A 99 14.18 6.26 7.27
CA VAL A 99 13.29 5.17 7.68
C VAL A 99 12.13 5.09 6.68
N PHE A 100 11.91 3.93 6.10
CA PHE A 100 10.84 3.74 5.13
C PHE A 100 9.45 3.75 5.80
N GLN A 101 8.49 4.34 5.10
CA GLN A 101 7.12 4.45 5.60
C GLN A 101 6.46 3.07 5.82
N ASP A 102 6.87 2.07 5.05
CA ASP A 102 6.33 0.72 5.15
C ASP A 102 6.84 -0.01 6.41
N ASP A 103 8.08 0.23 6.85
CA ASP A 103 8.60 -0.28 8.11
C ASP A 103 7.81 0.29 9.29
N LEU A 104 7.53 1.59 9.24
CA LEU A 104 6.70 2.26 10.22
C LEU A 104 5.28 1.69 10.27
N LYS A 105 4.66 1.45 9.11
CA LYS A 105 3.34 0.80 9.05
C LYS A 105 3.37 -0.60 9.66
N THR A 106 4.40 -1.38 9.37
CA THR A 106 4.54 -2.74 9.88
C THR A 106 4.57 -2.76 11.40
N VAL A 107 5.39 -1.90 12.03
CA VAL A 107 5.48 -1.78 13.49
C VAL A 107 4.15 -1.32 14.10
N LEU A 108 3.49 -0.33 13.48
CA LEU A 108 2.19 0.16 13.95
C LEU A 108 1.08 -0.90 13.81
N LEU A 109 1.06 -1.66 12.72
CA LEU A 109 0.10 -2.75 12.51
C LEU A 109 0.25 -3.83 13.57
N ALA A 110 1.48 -4.25 13.86
CA ALA A 110 1.77 -5.23 14.90
C ALA A 110 1.24 -4.76 16.28
N GLY A 111 1.61 -3.56 16.70
CA GLY A 111 1.15 -3.01 17.98
C GLY A 111 -0.37 -2.78 18.05
N LEU A 112 -1.02 -2.40 16.94
CA LEU A 112 -2.47 -2.23 16.89
C LEU A 112 -3.22 -3.55 16.97
N ARG A 113 -2.70 -4.63 16.37
CA ARG A 113 -3.25 -5.98 16.52
C ARG A 113 -3.20 -6.45 17.99
N GLU A 114 -2.09 -6.23 18.67
CA GLU A 114 -1.96 -6.51 20.12
C GLU A 114 -2.98 -5.72 20.96
N LYS A 115 -3.31 -4.49 20.55
CA LYS A 115 -4.37 -3.67 21.18
C LYS A 115 -5.79 -4.06 20.74
N GLY A 116 -5.92 -5.10 19.92
CA GLY A 116 -7.19 -5.67 19.49
C GLY A 116 -7.89 -4.90 18.37
N ALA A 117 -7.12 -4.38 17.43
CA ALA A 117 -7.66 -3.73 16.24
C ALA A 117 -8.19 -4.74 15.19
N GLY A 118 -7.89 -6.04 15.36
CA GLY A 118 -8.19 -7.09 14.38
C GLY A 118 -7.03 -7.32 13.41
N ASP A 119 -7.13 -8.38 12.60
CA ASP A 119 -6.07 -8.79 11.67
C ASP A 119 -6.16 -8.04 10.34
N ASP A 120 -7.38 -7.91 9.82
CA ASP A 120 -7.65 -7.26 8.54
C ASP A 120 -7.94 -5.77 8.76
N ILE A 121 -6.91 -4.96 8.76
CA ILE A 121 -6.99 -3.53 8.98
C ILE A 121 -6.14 -2.73 7.99
N GLU A 122 -6.65 -1.58 7.61
CA GLU A 122 -5.92 -0.57 6.84
C GLU A 122 -5.62 0.63 7.74
N LEU A 123 -4.37 1.13 7.68
CA LEU A 123 -3.96 2.32 8.41
C LEU A 123 -4.02 3.57 7.54
N SER A 124 -4.66 4.60 8.06
CA SER A 124 -4.60 5.95 7.52
C SER A 124 -3.89 6.86 8.54
N MET A 125 -2.69 7.30 8.21
CA MET A 125 -1.92 8.23 9.05
C MET A 125 -2.29 9.66 8.70
N ASN A 126 -2.44 10.51 9.72
CA ASN A 126 -2.71 11.93 9.54
C ASN A 126 -1.40 12.70 9.36
N GLY A 127 -1.36 13.59 8.37
CA GLY A 127 -0.22 14.46 8.09
C GLY A 127 0.56 14.06 6.84
N ARG A 128 1.60 14.85 6.54
CA ARG A 128 2.56 14.50 5.48
C ARG A 128 3.32 13.24 5.89
N ALA A 129 3.75 12.47 4.89
CA ALA A 129 4.60 11.31 5.13
C ALA A 129 5.76 11.71 6.07
N LEU A 130 5.80 11.09 7.26
CA LEU A 130 6.83 11.36 8.24
C LEU A 130 8.14 10.78 7.71
N ALA A 131 9.04 11.66 7.26
CA ALA A 131 10.39 11.28 6.90
C ALA A 131 11.26 11.35 8.17
N ILE A 132 11.60 10.20 8.73
CA ILE A 132 12.54 10.11 9.85
C ILE A 132 13.92 9.90 9.25
N HIS A 133 14.82 10.86 9.49
CA HIS A 133 16.20 10.83 9.04
C HIS A 133 17.10 10.40 10.19
N LEU A 134 17.88 9.35 9.97
CA LEU A 134 18.87 8.83 10.91
C LEU A 134 20.28 9.01 10.36
N PRO A 135 21.32 9.09 11.23
CA PRO A 135 22.68 9.01 10.79
C PRO A 135 22.95 7.72 9.99
N THR A 136 23.86 7.78 9.02
CA THR A 136 24.17 6.62 8.15
C THR A 136 24.87 5.48 8.88
N ASN A 137 25.50 5.78 10.01
CA ASN A 137 26.23 4.82 10.86
C ASN A 137 25.36 4.15 11.93
N VAL A 138 24.04 4.32 11.89
CA VAL A 138 23.09 3.75 12.86
C VAL A 138 22.09 2.88 12.13
N GLU A 139 21.77 1.72 12.67
CA GLU A 139 20.76 0.83 12.08
C GLU A 139 19.37 1.48 12.10
N PRO A 140 18.62 1.50 10.99
CA PRO A 140 17.31 2.18 10.89
C PRO A 140 16.19 1.36 11.54
N THR A 141 16.29 1.10 12.84
CA THR A 141 15.27 0.41 13.62
C THR A 141 14.20 1.37 14.13
N ILE A 142 12.96 0.86 14.32
CA ILE A 142 11.83 1.62 14.84
C ILE A 142 11.30 0.94 16.10
N GLY A 143 11.29 1.67 17.20
CA GLY A 143 10.67 1.26 18.46
C GLY A 143 9.31 1.92 18.65
N LEU A 144 8.36 1.17 19.19
CA LEU A 144 7.04 1.65 19.58
C LEU A 144 7.00 1.87 21.10
N ASP A 145 7.17 3.11 21.54
CA ASP A 145 7.21 3.44 22.99
C ASP A 145 5.82 3.44 23.63
N ASN A 146 4.83 4.00 22.95
CA ASN A 146 3.48 4.11 23.47
C ASN A 146 2.46 4.06 22.34
N LEU A 147 1.41 3.25 22.52
CA LEU A 147 0.31 3.14 21.60
C LEU A 147 -1.02 3.17 22.35
N ARG A 148 -1.84 4.16 22.02
CA ARG A 148 -3.23 4.27 22.46
C ARG A 148 -4.16 4.08 21.27
N TYR A 149 -5.08 3.16 21.41
CA TYR A 149 -6.07 2.85 20.38
C TYR A 149 -7.49 2.93 20.95
N ASN A 150 -8.36 3.65 20.29
CA ASN A 150 -9.78 3.74 20.63
C ASN A 150 -10.61 2.95 19.61
N ARG A 151 -11.08 1.78 20.01
CA ARG A 151 -11.85 0.86 19.15
C ARG A 151 -13.12 1.49 18.58
N ARG A 152 -13.83 2.33 19.36
CA ARG A 152 -15.10 2.95 18.92
C ARG A 152 -14.89 3.95 17.77
N SER A 153 -13.85 4.77 17.84
CA SER A 153 -13.58 5.81 16.84
C SER A 153 -12.58 5.38 15.76
N GLY A 154 -11.92 4.24 15.95
CA GLY A 154 -10.81 3.78 15.12
C GLY A 154 -9.55 4.64 15.23
N ARG A 155 -9.51 5.67 16.08
CA ARG A 155 -8.35 6.58 16.20
C ARG A 155 -7.24 5.95 17.03
N PHE A 156 -6.01 6.18 16.59
CA PHE A 156 -4.84 5.82 17.35
C PHE A 156 -3.87 7.00 17.49
N VAL A 157 -3.08 6.94 18.55
CA VAL A 157 -1.95 7.82 18.81
C VAL A 157 -0.80 6.93 19.22
N ALA A 158 0.30 7.00 18.47
CA ALA A 158 1.53 6.27 18.72
C ALA A 158 2.67 7.24 18.97
N THR A 159 3.62 6.86 19.81
CA THR A 159 4.92 7.49 19.96
C THR A 159 5.96 6.49 19.52
N VAL A 160 6.74 6.81 18.50
CA VAL A 160 7.81 5.96 17.98
C VAL A 160 9.15 6.63 18.21
N ALA A 161 10.16 5.81 18.52
CA ALA A 161 11.56 6.20 18.59
C ALA A 161 12.31 5.59 17.40
N ALA A 162 13.26 6.29 16.87
CA ALA A 162 14.18 5.79 15.86
C ALA A 162 15.56 6.41 16.07
N PRO A 163 16.61 5.59 16.27
CA PRO A 163 16.61 4.12 16.37
C PRO A 163 15.87 3.60 17.62
N ALA A 164 15.41 2.34 17.58
CA ALA A 164 14.58 1.75 18.63
C ALA A 164 15.24 1.71 20.00
N ASP A 165 16.54 1.39 20.02
CA ASP A 165 17.29 1.05 21.24
C ASP A 165 18.05 2.25 21.82
N ASP A 166 17.92 3.45 21.24
CA ASP A 166 18.59 4.65 21.73
C ASP A 166 17.65 5.43 22.67
N PRO A 167 17.95 5.50 23.98
CA PRO A 167 17.19 6.31 24.94
C PRO A 167 17.14 7.80 24.57
N ALA A 168 18.16 8.30 23.85
CA ALA A 168 18.25 9.69 23.39
C ALA A 168 17.59 9.90 22.03
N ALA A 169 17.05 8.84 21.40
CA ALA A 169 16.37 8.94 20.12
C ALA A 169 15.22 9.94 20.15
N LYS A 170 15.09 10.69 19.10
CA LYS A 170 13.97 11.62 18.95
C LYS A 170 12.65 10.86 18.85
N ARG A 171 11.72 11.21 19.72
CA ARG A 171 10.38 10.63 19.75
C ARG A 171 9.46 11.36 18.80
N HIS A 172 8.82 10.57 17.91
CA HIS A 172 7.88 11.09 16.90
C HIS A 172 6.46 10.66 17.27
N ARG A 173 5.57 11.64 17.43
CA ARG A 173 4.15 11.37 17.66
C ARG A 173 3.44 11.17 16.33
N ILE A 174 2.80 10.03 16.16
CA ILE A 174 2.02 9.64 14.99
C ILE A 174 0.57 9.51 15.38
N THR A 175 -0.31 10.07 14.59
CA THR A 175 -1.75 9.95 14.79
C THR A 175 -2.40 9.46 13.51
N GLY A 176 -3.47 8.71 13.67
CA GLY A 176 -4.18 8.19 12.50
C GLY A 176 -5.47 7.48 12.86
N ARG A 177 -5.96 6.75 11.89
CA ARG A 177 -7.16 5.94 12.04
C ARG A 177 -6.94 4.55 11.47
N VAL A 178 -7.44 3.57 12.18
CA VAL A 178 -7.58 2.17 11.76
C VAL A 178 -8.93 2.02 11.07
N HIS A 179 -8.93 1.40 9.91
CA HIS A 179 -10.13 1.04 9.18
C HIS A 179 -10.20 -0.49 9.11
N PRO A 180 -11.19 -1.12 9.76
CA PRO A 180 -11.45 -2.54 9.55
C PRO A 180 -11.73 -2.81 8.08
N MET A 181 -11.14 -3.89 7.56
CA MET A 181 -11.30 -4.35 6.20
C MET A 181 -12.16 -5.60 6.18
N ILE A 182 -12.92 -5.77 5.11
CA ILE A 182 -13.69 -6.99 4.84
C ILE A 182 -13.44 -7.44 3.42
N SER A 183 -13.26 -8.74 3.25
CA SER A 183 -13.14 -9.34 1.93
C SER A 183 -14.52 -9.65 1.37
N ILE A 184 -14.81 -9.18 0.18
CA ILE A 184 -16.10 -9.39 -0.50
C ILE A 184 -15.90 -9.98 -1.89
N PRO A 185 -16.88 -10.80 -2.38
CA PRO A 185 -16.85 -11.31 -3.74
C PRO A 185 -17.20 -10.20 -4.73
N VAL A 186 -16.40 -10.08 -5.77
CA VAL A 186 -16.60 -9.15 -6.90
C VAL A 186 -16.40 -9.90 -8.21
N VAL A 187 -16.81 -9.30 -9.33
CA VAL A 187 -16.53 -9.90 -10.65
C VAL A 187 -15.16 -9.44 -11.16
N GLY A 188 -14.35 -10.40 -11.60
CA GLY A 188 -13.02 -10.16 -12.18
C GLY A 188 -13.05 -9.59 -13.60
N LYS A 189 -14.24 -9.58 -14.26
CA LYS A 189 -14.47 -8.97 -15.57
C LYS A 189 -15.85 -8.33 -15.62
N ARG A 190 -15.99 -7.34 -16.47
CA ARG A 190 -17.27 -6.64 -16.69
C ARG A 190 -18.38 -7.60 -17.11
N LEU A 191 -19.54 -7.51 -16.45
CA LEU A 191 -20.75 -8.19 -16.85
C LEU A 191 -21.71 -7.23 -17.54
N ARG A 192 -22.36 -7.73 -18.59
CA ARG A 192 -23.45 -7.03 -19.30
C ARG A 192 -24.80 -7.45 -18.72
N ARG A 193 -25.83 -6.68 -19.01
CA ARG A 193 -27.20 -7.05 -18.65
C ARG A 193 -27.56 -8.41 -19.25
N GLY A 194 -28.06 -9.30 -18.42
CA GLY A 194 -28.44 -10.67 -18.78
C GLY A 194 -27.33 -11.72 -18.60
N ASP A 195 -26.08 -11.30 -18.39
CA ASP A 195 -24.98 -12.23 -18.14
C ASP A 195 -25.20 -12.95 -16.80
N ILE A 196 -24.99 -14.27 -16.81
CA ILE A 196 -25.07 -15.08 -15.58
C ILE A 196 -23.72 -15.12 -14.92
N VAL A 197 -23.69 -14.82 -13.63
CA VAL A 197 -22.48 -14.91 -12.79
C VAL A 197 -22.12 -16.37 -12.59
N LYS A 198 -20.92 -16.75 -12.99
CA LYS A 198 -20.35 -18.10 -12.78
C LYS A 198 -19.27 -18.00 -11.71
N LYS A 199 -18.97 -19.11 -11.04
CA LYS A 199 -17.93 -19.19 -10.02
C LYS A 199 -16.56 -18.68 -10.53
N ASN A 200 -16.18 -19.01 -11.76
CA ASN A 200 -14.94 -18.56 -12.37
C ASN A 200 -14.93 -17.06 -12.77
N HIS A 201 -16.04 -16.36 -12.61
CA HIS A 201 -16.09 -14.90 -12.80
C HIS A 201 -15.81 -14.13 -11.52
N ILE A 202 -15.79 -14.82 -10.36
CA ILE A 202 -15.69 -14.20 -9.04
C ILE A 202 -14.23 -14.12 -8.63
N THR A 203 -13.84 -12.95 -8.12
CA THR A 203 -12.60 -12.66 -7.44
C THR A 203 -12.92 -12.00 -6.10
N TRP A 204 -11.99 -12.05 -5.17
CA TRP A 204 -12.16 -11.42 -3.87
C TRP A 204 -11.39 -10.11 -3.81
N THR A 205 -11.99 -9.10 -3.20
CA THR A 205 -11.34 -7.82 -2.96
C THR A 205 -11.59 -7.36 -1.53
N SER A 206 -10.58 -6.77 -0.92
CA SER A 206 -10.68 -6.19 0.42
C SER A 206 -11.13 -4.75 0.30
N ILE A 207 -12.17 -4.38 1.03
CA ILE A 207 -12.68 -3.01 1.13
C ILE A 207 -12.87 -2.63 2.59
N ARG A 208 -12.90 -1.32 2.88
CA ARG A 208 -13.22 -0.84 4.22
C ARG A 208 -14.64 -1.26 4.61
N GLU A 209 -14.80 -1.82 5.81
CA GLU A 209 -16.12 -2.22 6.32
C GLU A 209 -17.12 -1.06 6.29
N SER A 210 -16.65 0.16 6.60
CA SER A 210 -17.46 1.39 6.54
C SER A 210 -17.98 1.75 5.13
N SER A 211 -17.39 1.18 4.08
CA SER A 211 -17.79 1.37 2.68
C SER A 211 -18.83 0.34 2.22
N VAL A 212 -19.05 -0.69 3.02
CA VAL A 212 -20.05 -1.74 2.74
C VAL A 212 -21.44 -1.16 2.94
N ARG A 213 -22.29 -1.27 1.92
CA ARG A 213 -23.69 -0.85 2.00
C ARG A 213 -24.54 -2.04 2.41
N ARG A 214 -25.72 -1.79 2.98
CA ARG A 214 -26.64 -2.83 3.45
C ARG A 214 -27.07 -3.82 2.38
N ASP A 215 -27.09 -3.40 1.13
CA ASP A 215 -27.47 -4.21 -0.04
C ASP A 215 -26.26 -4.83 -0.77
N THR A 216 -25.05 -4.72 -0.22
CA THR A 216 -23.85 -5.34 -0.78
C THR A 216 -23.87 -6.85 -0.54
N ILE A 217 -23.59 -7.63 -1.58
CA ILE A 217 -23.47 -9.09 -1.49
C ILE A 217 -22.12 -9.43 -0.85
N LEU A 218 -22.16 -10.19 0.24
CA LEU A 218 -21.00 -10.55 1.04
C LEU A 218 -20.56 -12.00 0.82
N HIS A 219 -21.45 -12.85 0.34
CA HIS A 219 -21.17 -14.27 0.15
C HIS A 219 -21.22 -14.65 -1.33
N GLU A 220 -20.30 -15.49 -1.75
CA GLU A 220 -20.22 -15.98 -3.13
C GLU A 220 -21.49 -16.73 -3.55
N GLU A 221 -22.08 -17.47 -2.62
CA GLU A 221 -23.28 -18.30 -2.83
C GLU A 221 -24.51 -17.46 -3.26
N ASP A 222 -24.60 -16.23 -2.76
CA ASP A 222 -25.68 -15.31 -3.11
C ASP A 222 -25.49 -14.68 -4.51
N LEU A 223 -24.29 -14.85 -5.09
CA LEU A 223 -23.92 -14.23 -6.36
C LEU A 223 -23.89 -15.25 -7.51
N VAL A 224 -23.41 -16.47 -7.24
CA VAL A 224 -23.30 -17.52 -8.26
C VAL A 224 -24.68 -17.91 -8.79
N GLY A 225 -24.82 -17.93 -10.12
CA GLY A 225 -26.08 -18.28 -10.79
C GLY A 225 -27.05 -17.11 -10.94
N MET A 226 -26.78 -15.96 -10.36
CA MET A 226 -27.58 -14.75 -10.58
C MET A 226 -27.31 -14.15 -11.96
N ALA A 227 -28.29 -13.49 -12.53
CA ALA A 227 -28.18 -12.73 -13.79
C ALA A 227 -28.07 -11.25 -13.49
N ALA A 228 -27.17 -10.57 -14.18
CA ALA A 228 -27.01 -9.12 -14.05
C ALA A 228 -28.20 -8.37 -14.67
N ILE A 229 -28.87 -7.52 -13.90
CA ILE A 229 -29.95 -6.64 -14.37
C ILE A 229 -29.41 -5.45 -15.15
N ARG A 230 -28.21 -5.04 -14.82
CA ARG A 230 -27.50 -3.91 -15.39
C ARG A 230 -26.02 -4.26 -15.59
N MET A 231 -25.28 -3.36 -16.23
CA MET A 231 -23.83 -3.51 -16.36
C MET A 231 -23.16 -3.46 -14.98
N VAL A 232 -22.35 -4.46 -14.67
CA VAL A 232 -21.51 -4.53 -13.45
C VAL A 232 -20.06 -4.34 -13.86
N ARG A 233 -19.38 -3.40 -13.21
CA ARG A 233 -17.95 -3.13 -13.44
C ARG A 233 -17.11 -4.18 -12.73
N GLU A 234 -15.95 -4.47 -13.30
CA GLU A 234 -14.94 -5.32 -12.66
C GLU A 234 -14.46 -4.72 -11.33
N HIS A 235 -14.10 -5.57 -10.40
CA HIS A 235 -13.56 -5.23 -9.08
C HIS A 235 -14.42 -4.25 -8.24
N SER A 236 -15.71 -4.14 -8.57
CA SER A 236 -16.63 -3.25 -7.84
C SER A 236 -17.59 -4.04 -6.96
N PRO A 237 -17.92 -3.54 -5.76
CA PRO A 237 -18.90 -4.16 -4.89
C PRO A 237 -20.23 -4.38 -5.61
N ILE A 238 -20.77 -5.59 -5.52
CA ILE A 238 -22.02 -5.98 -6.16
C ILE A 238 -23.14 -5.84 -5.14
N ARG A 239 -24.27 -5.28 -5.58
CA ARG A 239 -25.46 -5.11 -4.76
C ARG A 239 -26.56 -6.07 -5.20
N LEU A 240 -27.43 -6.44 -4.27
CA LEU A 240 -28.62 -7.22 -4.56
C LEU A 240 -29.47 -6.58 -5.67
N SER A 241 -29.54 -5.26 -5.72
CA SER A 241 -30.25 -4.51 -6.77
C SER A 241 -29.60 -4.56 -8.16
N TYR A 242 -28.41 -5.16 -8.31
CA TYR A 242 -27.72 -5.31 -9.61
C TYR A 242 -27.91 -6.68 -10.24
N VAL A 243 -28.42 -7.62 -9.49
CA VAL A 243 -28.58 -9.02 -9.91
C VAL A 243 -30.00 -9.53 -9.57
N GLN A 244 -30.44 -10.52 -10.31
CA GLN A 244 -31.71 -11.20 -10.09
C GLN A 244 -31.57 -12.69 -10.42
N ARG A 245 -32.50 -13.50 -10.01
CA ARG A 245 -32.56 -14.87 -10.50
C ARG A 245 -32.72 -14.87 -12.02
N PRO A 246 -32.02 -15.71 -12.78
CA PRO A 246 -32.14 -15.74 -14.23
C PRO A 246 -33.54 -16.19 -14.64
N VAL A 247 -34.15 -15.44 -15.55
CA VAL A 247 -35.43 -15.79 -16.15
C VAL A 247 -35.21 -16.96 -17.13
N LEU A 248 -35.68 -18.14 -16.76
CA LEU A 248 -35.54 -19.36 -17.55
C LEU A 248 -36.69 -19.58 -18.52
N VAL A 249 -37.84 -19.01 -18.19
CA VAL A 249 -39.04 -19.04 -19.01
C VAL A 249 -39.51 -17.62 -19.22
N ARG A 250 -39.65 -17.18 -20.45
CA ARG A 250 -40.11 -15.81 -20.78
C ARG A 250 -41.61 -15.85 -21.08
N LYS A 251 -42.33 -14.81 -20.72
CA LYS A 251 -43.70 -14.57 -21.14
C LYS A 251 -43.87 -14.73 -22.64
N ASN A 252 -44.88 -15.40 -23.08
CA ASN A 252 -45.19 -15.80 -24.46
C ASN A 252 -44.18 -16.75 -25.11
N GLY A 253 -43.13 -17.19 -24.35
CA GLY A 253 -42.19 -18.20 -24.82
C GLY A 253 -42.77 -19.60 -24.89
N LEU A 254 -42.30 -20.40 -25.84
CA LEU A 254 -42.61 -21.81 -25.92
C LEU A 254 -41.86 -22.56 -24.80
N VAL A 255 -42.59 -23.44 -24.11
CA VAL A 255 -42.06 -24.28 -23.04
C VAL A 255 -42.50 -25.73 -23.21
N THR A 256 -41.62 -26.63 -22.80
CA THR A 256 -41.97 -28.06 -22.70
C THR A 256 -42.50 -28.33 -21.30
N ILE A 257 -43.73 -28.78 -21.24
CA ILE A 257 -44.41 -29.20 -20.00
C ILE A 257 -44.05 -30.66 -19.76
N HIS A 258 -43.47 -30.95 -18.61
CA HIS A 258 -43.14 -32.30 -18.17
C HIS A 258 -44.10 -32.69 -17.04
N LEU A 259 -44.82 -33.78 -17.22
CA LEU A 259 -45.57 -34.43 -16.16
C LEU A 259 -44.89 -35.76 -15.84
N ALA A 260 -44.30 -35.85 -14.68
CA ALA A 260 -43.68 -37.09 -14.19
C ALA A 260 -44.57 -37.77 -13.15
N SER A 261 -44.93 -39.02 -13.39
CA SER A 261 -45.53 -39.92 -12.45
C SER A 261 -44.56 -41.07 -12.17
N LYS A 262 -44.84 -41.91 -11.16
CA LYS A 262 -43.95 -43.02 -10.78
C LYS A 262 -43.64 -44.00 -11.92
N SER A 263 -44.52 -44.12 -12.90
CA SER A 263 -44.39 -45.09 -14.02
C SER A 263 -44.45 -44.48 -15.41
N MET A 264 -44.64 -43.16 -15.54
CA MET A 264 -44.83 -42.54 -16.86
C MET A 264 -44.33 -41.09 -16.86
N THR A 265 -43.68 -40.70 -17.95
CA THR A 265 -43.32 -39.31 -18.24
C THR A 265 -44.05 -38.86 -19.48
N LEU A 266 -44.89 -37.84 -19.35
CA LEU A 266 -45.57 -37.19 -20.47
C LEU A 266 -44.96 -35.84 -20.73
N THR A 267 -44.87 -35.49 -22.01
CA THR A 267 -44.42 -34.18 -22.44
C THR A 267 -45.45 -33.50 -23.34
N ALA A 268 -45.66 -32.25 -23.17
CA ALA A 268 -46.54 -31.44 -24.01
C ALA A 268 -45.89 -30.07 -24.28
N GLN A 269 -46.31 -29.44 -25.36
CA GLN A 269 -45.88 -28.04 -25.62
C GLN A 269 -46.88 -27.06 -25.05
N GLY A 270 -46.34 -26.01 -24.44
CA GLY A 270 -47.12 -24.91 -23.88
C GLY A 270 -46.52 -23.56 -24.20
N GLN A 271 -47.30 -22.52 -23.93
CA GLN A 271 -46.86 -21.13 -23.98
C GLN A 271 -46.95 -20.53 -22.59
N ALA A 272 -45.83 -20.00 -22.09
CA ALA A 272 -45.79 -19.34 -20.79
C ALA A 272 -46.55 -18.01 -20.82
N MET A 273 -47.37 -17.75 -19.80
CA MET A 273 -48.14 -16.51 -19.68
C MET A 273 -47.43 -15.44 -18.87
N GLN A 274 -46.36 -15.81 -18.18
CA GLN A 274 -45.50 -14.89 -17.35
C GLN A 274 -44.05 -15.35 -17.38
N ASP A 275 -43.18 -14.44 -16.97
CA ASP A 275 -41.76 -14.77 -16.79
C ASP A 275 -41.60 -15.65 -15.56
N GLY A 276 -40.61 -16.55 -15.58
CA GLY A 276 -40.32 -17.42 -14.45
C GLY A 276 -38.88 -17.82 -14.32
N SER A 277 -38.38 -17.79 -13.10
CA SER A 277 -37.07 -18.28 -12.69
C SER A 277 -37.13 -19.70 -12.15
N LYS A 278 -36.02 -20.38 -11.97
CA LYS A 278 -35.97 -21.75 -11.46
C LYS A 278 -36.71 -21.88 -10.12
N GLY A 279 -37.65 -22.84 -10.05
CA GLY A 279 -38.44 -23.11 -8.86
C GLY A 279 -39.70 -22.26 -8.72
N GLU A 280 -39.92 -21.28 -9.57
CA GLU A 280 -41.13 -20.45 -9.56
C GLU A 280 -42.27 -21.15 -10.27
N ILE A 281 -43.49 -20.94 -9.75
CA ILE A 281 -44.72 -21.43 -10.36
C ILE A 281 -45.14 -20.40 -11.43
N VAL A 282 -45.33 -20.87 -12.65
CA VAL A 282 -45.76 -20.06 -13.77
C VAL A 282 -47.02 -20.62 -14.41
N GLN A 283 -47.91 -19.77 -14.90
CA GLN A 283 -49.05 -20.18 -15.71
C GLN A 283 -48.62 -20.48 -17.13
N VAL A 284 -48.98 -21.65 -17.63
CA VAL A 284 -48.64 -22.12 -18.97
C VAL A 284 -49.91 -22.57 -19.69
N LYS A 285 -50.17 -22.04 -20.87
CA LYS A 285 -51.24 -22.46 -21.75
C LYS A 285 -50.79 -23.63 -22.62
N ASN A 286 -51.39 -24.79 -22.48
CA ASN A 286 -51.10 -25.91 -23.36
C ASN A 286 -51.58 -25.59 -24.78
N ILE A 287 -50.72 -25.79 -25.79
CA ILE A 287 -51.00 -25.41 -27.18
C ILE A 287 -52.12 -26.27 -27.80
N GLN A 288 -52.16 -27.58 -27.45
CA GLN A 288 -53.14 -28.51 -28.02
C GLN A 288 -54.52 -28.36 -27.32
N SER A 289 -54.55 -28.48 -25.99
CA SER A 289 -55.81 -28.47 -25.23
C SER A 289 -56.34 -27.07 -24.95
N LYS A 290 -55.54 -26.01 -25.20
CA LYS A 290 -55.84 -24.59 -24.87
C LYS A 290 -56.08 -24.34 -23.36
N LYS A 291 -55.94 -25.34 -22.50
CA LYS A 291 -56.08 -25.21 -21.05
C LYS A 291 -54.89 -24.51 -20.43
N VAL A 292 -55.13 -23.69 -19.43
CA VAL A 292 -54.11 -23.06 -18.60
C VAL A 292 -53.84 -23.93 -17.39
N ILE A 293 -52.56 -24.20 -17.12
CA ILE A 293 -52.09 -25.01 -16.01
C ILE A 293 -51.00 -24.27 -15.26
N GLU A 294 -50.82 -24.54 -14.00
CA GLU A 294 -49.72 -24.10 -13.19
C GLU A 294 -48.58 -25.11 -13.24
N ALA A 295 -47.37 -24.63 -13.46
CA ALA A 295 -46.21 -25.49 -13.58
C ALA A 295 -44.98 -24.83 -12.95
N VAL A 296 -44.11 -25.63 -12.34
CA VAL A 296 -42.85 -25.18 -11.73
C VAL A 296 -41.76 -25.13 -12.79
N VAL A 297 -41.06 -24.04 -12.87
CA VAL A 297 -39.89 -23.89 -13.81
C VAL A 297 -38.73 -24.74 -13.32
N THR A 298 -38.28 -25.67 -14.12
CA THR A 298 -37.17 -26.57 -13.78
C THR A 298 -35.87 -26.17 -14.47
N HIS A 299 -35.90 -25.86 -15.76
CA HIS A 299 -34.78 -25.50 -16.61
C HIS A 299 -35.24 -24.48 -17.66
N ALA A 300 -34.27 -23.98 -18.44
CA ALA A 300 -34.58 -23.06 -19.54
C ALA A 300 -35.58 -23.71 -20.51
N GLY A 301 -36.72 -23.05 -20.70
CA GLY A 301 -37.82 -23.52 -21.54
C GLY A 301 -38.49 -24.84 -21.07
N LYS A 302 -38.25 -25.28 -19.84
CA LYS A 302 -38.87 -26.51 -19.30
C LYS A 302 -39.58 -26.25 -17.98
N VAL A 303 -40.81 -26.74 -17.88
CA VAL A 303 -41.64 -26.64 -16.70
C VAL A 303 -42.16 -28.02 -16.29
N SER A 304 -42.36 -28.27 -15.03
CA SER A 304 -42.89 -29.53 -14.49
C SER A 304 -44.20 -29.29 -13.79
N VAL A 305 -45.15 -30.16 -14.05
CA VAL A 305 -46.44 -30.23 -13.35
C VAL A 305 -46.36 -31.42 -12.41
N SER A 306 -46.62 -31.19 -11.14
CA SER A 306 -46.82 -32.27 -10.17
C SER A 306 -48.24 -32.84 -10.38
N ALA A 307 -48.38 -34.14 -10.56
CA ALA A 307 -49.68 -34.78 -10.52
C ALA A 307 -50.32 -34.54 -9.15
N PRO A 308 -51.58 -34.11 -9.07
CA PRO A 308 -52.27 -34.04 -7.79
C PRO A 308 -52.30 -35.43 -7.15
N SER A 309 -51.90 -35.53 -5.87
CA SER A 309 -51.72 -36.76 -5.14
C SER A 309 -53.07 -37.41 -4.74
N HIS A 310 -54.15 -36.98 -5.31
CA HIS A 310 -55.50 -37.51 -4.98
C HIS A 310 -56.20 -37.97 -6.22
N PHE A 311 -55.96 -39.23 -6.63
CA PHE A 311 -57.03 -40.12 -7.13
C PHE A 311 -57.24 -41.20 -6.08
N ASN A 312 -58.06 -40.90 -5.09
CA ASN A 312 -58.78 -41.94 -4.40
C ASN A 312 -59.83 -42.49 -5.38
N VAL A 313 -59.55 -43.65 -5.98
CA VAL A 313 -60.56 -44.48 -6.66
C VAL A 313 -61.21 -45.27 -5.57
N ASN A 314 -62.46 -44.91 -5.24
CA ASN A 314 -63.38 -45.80 -4.56
C ASN A 314 -63.87 -46.82 -5.56
#